data_a4433a5e15b436c898c81d542bc1c244
#
_entry.id   a4433a5e15b436c898c81d542bc1c244
#
_cell.length_a   1.000
_cell.length_b   1.000
_cell.length_c   1.000
_cell.angle_alpha   90.00
_cell.angle_beta   90.00
_cell.angle_gamma   90.00
#
_symmetry.space_group_name_H-M   'P 1'
#
loop_
_entity.id
_entity.type
_entity.pdbx_description
1 polymer ?
#
loop_
_entity_poly.entity_id
_entity_poly.type
_entity_poly.pdbx_seq_one_letter_code
_entity_poly.pdbx_strand_id
1 'polypeptide(L)'
;MGQILLKKTFFLVAAAGLILPVTSGVIAPAAMAQFSDSYNFLKAVKDRKGEDAEKLLAEPGSVIVNTRDITSGETALHIVIQRRDSAWLGYLLQKGANPNLADKKGTTPLMLATQLGYVEGIDVLTRRKAQVDQSNRAGETALILAVQLRNIDAVRALLKAGANPDKTDSRAGYSARDYARQDGRASEIAAIIESHGKADASAKPAELDFSGIEGPK
;
A
#
# COMPACT_ATOMS: atom_id res chain seq x y z
N MET A 1 6.30 -41.90 68.05
CA MET A 1 4.95 -41.97 68.64
C MET A 1 4.22 -40.70 68.15
N GLY A 2 3.40 -40.76 67.31
CA GLY A 2 2.13 -41.31 66.94
C GLY A 2 1.31 -40.16 66.44
N GLN A 3 1.05 -40.18 65.16
CA GLN A 3 -0.26 -40.34 64.53
C GLN A 3 -1.33 -39.37 65.05
N ILE A 4 -1.96 -38.62 64.24
CA ILE A 4 -3.35 -38.92 63.81
C ILE A 4 -3.77 -37.97 62.68
N LEU A 5 -4.16 -38.60 61.63
CA LEU A 5 -4.91 -38.22 60.46
C LEU A 5 -6.23 -37.57 60.82
N LEU A 6 -6.60 -36.44 60.24
CA LEU A 6 -8.01 -36.08 60.15
C LEU A 6 -8.33 -35.51 58.75
N LYS A 7 -8.96 -36.39 57.97
CA LYS A 7 -9.68 -36.02 56.72
C LYS A 7 -10.84 -35.07 57.07
N LYS A 8 -10.92 -33.96 56.41
CA LYS A 8 -12.17 -33.23 56.24
C LYS A 8 -12.41 -32.96 54.75
N THR A 9 -13.22 -33.84 54.22
CA THR A 9 -13.97 -33.61 53.00
C THR A 9 -14.88 -32.41 53.18
N PHE A 10 -14.67 -31.39 52.36
CA PHE A 10 -15.69 -30.37 52.13
C PHE A 10 -16.15 -30.47 50.67
N PHE A 11 -17.36 -30.96 50.52
CA PHE A 11 -18.15 -30.80 49.31
C PHE A 11 -18.57 -29.35 49.24
N LEU A 12 -18.24 -28.68 48.15
CA LEU A 12 -18.94 -27.47 47.77
C LEU A 12 -19.22 -27.49 46.26
N VAL A 13 -20.46 -27.19 46.03
CA VAL A 13 -21.29 -27.22 44.85
C VAL A 13 -20.74 -26.40 43.72
N ALA A 14 -20.92 -26.90 42.51
CA ALA A 14 -20.66 -26.28 41.21
C ALA A 14 -21.21 -24.88 41.05
N ALA A 15 -20.39 -23.97 40.63
CA ALA A 15 -20.79 -22.84 39.81
C ALA A 15 -19.86 -22.82 38.60
N ALA A 16 -20.45 -23.04 37.44
CA ALA A 16 -19.76 -23.06 36.15
C ALA A 16 -19.29 -21.64 35.82
N GLY A 17 -18.07 -21.33 36.22
CA GLY A 17 -17.33 -20.17 35.75
C GLY A 17 -16.30 -20.67 34.74
N LEU A 18 -16.49 -20.36 33.45
CA LEU A 18 -15.50 -20.58 32.42
C LEU A 18 -14.25 -19.74 32.73
N ILE A 19 -13.32 -20.28 33.49
CA ILE A 19 -11.99 -19.71 33.61
C ILE A 19 -11.27 -20.06 32.32
N LEU A 20 -11.30 -19.15 31.36
CA LEU A 20 -10.37 -19.16 30.25
C LEU A 20 -8.96 -19.07 30.84
N PRO A 21 -8.05 -19.99 30.52
CA PRO A 21 -6.65 -19.84 30.94
C PRO A 21 -6.13 -18.55 30.31
N VAL A 22 -5.79 -17.58 31.14
CA VAL A 22 -4.88 -16.50 30.76
C VAL A 22 -3.55 -17.19 30.46
N THR A 23 -3.37 -17.62 29.22
CA THR A 23 -2.08 -18.05 28.74
C THR A 23 -1.21 -16.79 28.77
N SER A 24 -0.39 -16.68 29.81
CA SER A 24 0.76 -15.80 29.83
C SER A 24 1.44 -15.94 28.49
N GLY A 25 1.37 -14.92 27.64
CA GLY A 25 1.82 -14.95 26.27
C GLY A 25 3.33 -15.18 26.21
N VAL A 26 3.74 -16.42 26.27
CA VAL A 26 5.06 -16.83 25.80
C VAL A 26 5.02 -16.65 24.29
N ILE A 27 5.52 -15.53 23.81
CA ILE A 27 5.73 -15.30 22.38
C ILE A 27 6.60 -16.46 21.91
N ALA A 28 6.06 -17.31 21.03
CA ALA A 28 6.76 -18.47 20.52
C ALA A 28 8.13 -18.04 19.92
N PRO A 29 9.20 -18.82 20.14
CA PRO A 29 10.53 -18.48 19.62
C PRO A 29 10.55 -18.21 18.11
N ALA A 30 9.69 -18.86 17.34
CA ALA A 30 9.51 -18.60 15.91
C ALA A 30 8.99 -17.18 15.62
N ALA A 31 8.09 -16.63 16.46
CA ALA A 31 7.61 -15.25 16.29
C ALA A 31 8.71 -14.23 16.59
N MET A 32 9.55 -14.48 17.59
CA MET A 32 10.70 -13.62 17.90
C MET A 32 11.75 -13.64 16.78
N ALA A 33 12.01 -14.81 16.19
CA ALA A 33 12.89 -14.92 15.03
C ALA A 33 12.35 -14.10 13.84
N GLN A 34 11.07 -14.21 13.54
CA GLN A 34 10.43 -13.49 12.44
C GLN A 34 10.47 -11.96 12.62
N PHE A 35 10.35 -11.45 13.85
CA PHE A 35 10.55 -10.02 14.14
C PHE A 35 11.98 -9.58 13.89
N SER A 36 12.96 -10.40 14.28
CA SER A 36 14.38 -10.15 14.01
C SER A 36 14.66 -10.10 12.52
N ASP A 37 14.12 -11.05 11.74
CA ASP A 37 14.32 -11.13 10.29
C ASP A 37 13.66 -9.97 9.55
N SER A 38 12.47 -9.55 9.96
CA SER A 38 11.79 -8.37 9.45
C SER A 38 12.63 -7.10 9.61
N TYR A 39 13.19 -6.90 10.81
CA TYR A 39 14.08 -5.78 11.08
C TYR A 39 15.35 -5.88 10.26
N ASN A 40 15.99 -7.05 10.24
CA ASN A 40 17.22 -7.29 9.50
C ASN A 40 17.03 -7.07 8.00
N PHE A 41 15.89 -7.49 7.43
CA PHE A 41 15.56 -7.27 6.03
C PHE A 41 15.44 -5.78 5.71
N LEU A 42 14.63 -5.01 6.46
CA LEU A 42 14.49 -3.58 6.21
C LEU A 42 15.81 -2.84 6.38
N LYS A 43 16.63 -3.26 7.36
CA LYS A 43 17.98 -2.73 7.56
C LYS A 43 18.89 -3.05 6.36
N ALA A 44 18.90 -4.29 5.86
CA ALA A 44 19.67 -4.69 4.69
C ALA A 44 19.27 -3.87 3.45
N VAL A 45 17.95 -3.66 3.22
CA VAL A 45 17.44 -2.78 2.16
C VAL A 45 17.92 -1.34 2.35
N LYS A 46 17.84 -0.81 3.56
CA LYS A 46 18.28 0.55 3.90
C LYS A 46 19.78 0.73 3.66
N ASP A 47 20.59 -0.24 4.07
CA ASP A 47 22.04 -0.22 3.98
C ASP A 47 22.56 -0.67 2.58
N ARG A 48 21.67 -1.00 1.63
CA ARG A 48 21.95 -1.51 0.28
C ARG A 48 22.75 -2.82 0.27
N LYS A 49 22.54 -3.66 1.28
CA LYS A 49 23.18 -4.96 1.40
C LYS A 49 22.37 -6.02 0.66
N GLY A 50 22.65 -6.17 -0.66
CA GLY A 50 21.90 -7.05 -1.55
C GLY A 50 21.94 -8.51 -1.11
N GLU A 51 23.13 -9.03 -0.78
CA GLU A 51 23.33 -10.41 -0.35
C GLU A 51 22.56 -10.74 0.94
N ASP A 52 22.57 -9.83 1.92
CA ASP A 52 21.85 -10.02 3.18
C ASP A 52 20.32 -10.02 2.95
N ALA A 53 19.83 -9.11 2.10
CA ALA A 53 18.41 -9.05 1.75
C ALA A 53 17.98 -10.30 0.96
N GLU A 54 18.80 -10.78 0.02
CA GLU A 54 18.51 -11.95 -0.79
C GLU A 54 18.47 -13.23 0.03
N LYS A 55 19.37 -13.41 0.98
CA LYS A 55 19.36 -14.53 1.95
C LYS A 55 18.02 -14.62 2.67
N LEU A 56 17.52 -13.48 3.20
CA LEU A 56 16.26 -13.43 3.92
C LEU A 56 15.04 -13.66 3.01
N LEU A 57 15.13 -13.26 1.74
CA LEU A 57 14.08 -13.48 0.74
C LEU A 57 14.06 -14.91 0.19
N ALA A 58 15.17 -15.64 0.27
CA ALA A 58 15.29 -17.01 -0.24
C ALA A 58 14.67 -18.05 0.69
N GLU A 59 14.34 -17.71 1.92
CA GLU A 59 13.71 -18.62 2.88
C GLU A 59 12.36 -19.13 2.37
N PRO A 60 12.11 -20.44 2.32
CA PRO A 60 10.86 -21.00 1.83
C PRO A 60 9.66 -20.49 2.64
N GLY A 61 8.64 -19.95 1.93
CA GLY A 61 7.44 -19.40 2.56
C GLY A 61 7.63 -18.01 3.16
N SER A 62 8.76 -17.36 2.92
CA SER A 62 9.05 -16.02 3.42
C SER A 62 8.08 -15.00 2.82
N VAL A 63 7.36 -14.28 3.69
CA VAL A 63 6.53 -13.11 3.35
C VAL A 63 7.23 -11.79 3.69
N ILE A 64 8.53 -11.88 4.00
CA ILE A 64 9.33 -10.79 4.58
C ILE A 64 9.45 -9.58 3.66
N VAL A 65 9.31 -9.77 2.34
CA VAL A 65 9.34 -8.69 1.34
C VAL A 65 8.29 -7.61 1.61
N ASN A 66 7.18 -8.00 2.27
CA ASN A 66 6.06 -7.14 2.62
C ASN A 66 6.05 -6.69 4.09
N THR A 67 7.15 -6.93 4.79
CA THR A 67 7.28 -6.49 6.17
C THR A 67 7.22 -4.97 6.28
N ARG A 68 6.78 -4.49 7.45
CA ARG A 68 6.61 -3.07 7.74
C ARG A 68 7.47 -2.68 8.94
N ASP A 69 8.05 -1.52 8.88
CA ASP A 69 8.67 -0.89 10.04
C ASP A 69 7.65 -0.70 11.16
N ILE A 70 8.01 -1.09 12.36
CA ILE A 70 7.10 -1.04 13.52
C ILE A 70 6.72 0.41 13.87
N THR A 71 7.61 1.34 13.65
CA THR A 71 7.43 2.75 14.03
C THR A 71 6.69 3.54 12.96
N SER A 72 7.15 3.49 11.70
CA SER A 72 6.62 4.28 10.59
C SER A 72 5.55 3.53 9.79
N GLY A 73 5.58 2.20 9.78
CA GLY A 73 4.77 1.38 8.90
C GLY A 73 5.31 1.29 7.48
N GLU A 74 6.48 1.89 7.22
CA GLU A 74 7.13 1.87 5.91
C GLU A 74 7.53 0.45 5.51
N THR A 75 7.40 0.14 4.23
CA THR A 75 7.88 -1.10 3.63
C THR A 75 9.22 -0.88 2.94
N ALA A 76 9.85 -1.96 2.49
CA ALA A 76 11.05 -1.88 1.66
C ALA A 76 10.87 -0.99 0.41
N LEU A 77 9.67 -0.98 -0.19
CA LEU A 77 9.36 -0.09 -1.33
C LEU A 77 9.44 1.39 -0.95
N HIS A 78 8.94 1.78 0.21
CA HIS A 78 9.06 3.17 0.69
C HIS A 78 10.52 3.58 0.83
N ILE A 79 11.35 2.71 1.42
CA ILE A 79 12.78 2.98 1.63
C ILE A 79 13.51 3.22 0.30
N VAL A 80 13.27 2.38 -0.71
CA VAL A 80 13.97 2.50 -2.00
C VAL A 80 13.44 3.68 -2.83
N ILE A 81 12.17 4.04 -2.69
CA ILE A 81 11.57 5.22 -3.34
C ILE A 81 12.12 6.51 -2.74
N GLN A 82 12.28 6.61 -1.42
CA GLN A 82 12.88 7.78 -0.77
C GLN A 82 14.25 8.13 -1.34
N ARG A 83 15.03 7.12 -1.74
CA ARG A 83 16.36 7.33 -2.34
C ARG A 83 16.35 7.27 -3.89
N ARG A 84 15.17 7.16 -4.51
CA ARG A 84 14.97 7.08 -5.97
C ARG A 84 15.77 5.95 -6.63
N ASP A 85 15.82 4.79 -6.01
CA ASP A 85 16.62 3.66 -6.46
C ASP A 85 15.78 2.71 -7.33
N SER A 86 15.79 2.95 -8.64
CA SER A 86 14.99 2.19 -9.61
C SER A 86 15.40 0.71 -9.71
N ALA A 87 16.68 0.41 -9.50
CA ALA A 87 17.18 -0.96 -9.54
C ALA A 87 16.60 -1.79 -8.39
N TRP A 88 16.68 -1.27 -7.16
CA TRP A 88 16.09 -1.91 -5.99
C TRP A 88 14.56 -1.93 -6.04
N LEU A 89 13.93 -0.88 -6.56
CA LEU A 89 12.49 -0.84 -6.76
C LEU A 89 12.02 -1.98 -7.67
N GLY A 90 12.67 -2.13 -8.83
CA GLY A 90 12.39 -3.22 -9.78
C GLY A 90 12.62 -4.60 -9.18
N TYR A 91 13.73 -4.78 -8.47
CA TYR A 91 14.09 -6.03 -7.80
C TYR A 91 13.05 -6.45 -6.74
N LEU A 92 12.69 -5.55 -5.82
CA LEU A 92 11.70 -5.85 -4.78
C LEU A 92 10.32 -6.19 -5.35
N LEU A 93 9.88 -5.47 -6.39
CA LEU A 93 8.63 -5.76 -7.09
C LEU A 93 8.66 -7.12 -7.79
N GLN A 94 9.81 -7.50 -8.35
CA GLN A 94 10.01 -8.84 -8.93
C GLN A 94 9.96 -9.95 -7.86
N LYS A 95 10.45 -9.67 -6.65
CA LYS A 95 10.38 -10.59 -5.49
C LYS A 95 8.99 -10.61 -4.82
N GLY A 96 8.00 -9.93 -5.38
CA GLY A 96 6.61 -9.97 -4.91
C GLY A 96 6.26 -8.90 -3.87
N ALA A 97 7.04 -7.83 -3.78
CA ALA A 97 6.66 -6.70 -2.94
C ALA A 97 5.32 -6.10 -3.42
N ASN A 98 4.39 -5.95 -2.49
CA ASN A 98 3.07 -5.39 -2.77
C ASN A 98 3.14 -3.86 -2.87
N PRO A 99 2.90 -3.25 -4.05
CA PRO A 99 3.00 -1.81 -4.26
C PRO A 99 1.87 -1.01 -3.57
N ASN A 100 0.88 -1.69 -2.99
CA ASN A 100 -0.31 -1.07 -2.41
C ASN A 100 -0.28 -0.98 -0.88
N LEU A 101 0.79 -1.46 -0.24
CA LEU A 101 0.94 -1.37 1.20
C LEU A 101 1.26 0.07 1.60
N ALA A 102 0.35 0.69 2.36
CA ALA A 102 0.54 2.05 2.85
C ALA A 102 1.30 2.07 4.20
N ASP A 103 1.99 3.16 4.49
CA ASP A 103 2.58 3.44 5.79
C ASP A 103 1.51 3.76 6.87
N LYS A 104 1.94 4.13 8.09
CA LYS A 104 1.00 4.51 9.16
C LYS A 104 0.22 5.80 8.88
N LYS A 105 0.64 6.62 7.92
CA LYS A 105 -0.08 7.83 7.47
C LYS A 105 -1.08 7.53 6.36
N GLY A 106 -1.08 6.30 5.85
CA GLY A 106 -1.86 5.90 4.69
C GLY A 106 -1.16 6.20 3.37
N THR A 107 0.10 6.62 3.39
CA THR A 107 0.88 6.92 2.18
C THR A 107 1.30 5.62 1.50
N THR A 108 0.90 5.44 0.25
CA THR A 108 1.35 4.30 -0.56
C THR A 108 2.72 4.58 -1.20
N PRO A 109 3.45 3.55 -1.66
CA PRO A 109 4.64 3.74 -2.49
C PRO A 109 4.42 4.69 -3.67
N LEU A 110 3.27 4.60 -4.35
CA LEU A 110 2.91 5.47 -5.47
C LEU A 110 2.76 6.94 -5.04
N MET A 111 2.06 7.20 -3.93
CA MET A 111 1.93 8.55 -3.37
C MET A 111 3.28 9.12 -2.97
N LEU A 112 4.15 8.31 -2.36
CA LEU A 112 5.49 8.74 -1.97
C LEU A 112 6.35 9.09 -3.20
N ALA A 113 6.32 8.27 -4.25
CA ALA A 113 7.00 8.55 -5.52
C ALA A 113 6.49 9.88 -6.13
N THR A 114 5.18 10.13 -6.06
CA THR A 114 4.55 11.38 -6.51
C THR A 114 5.02 12.58 -5.68
N GLN A 115 5.02 12.48 -4.36
CA GLN A 115 5.48 13.55 -3.46
C GLN A 115 6.94 13.93 -3.71
N LEU A 116 7.77 12.96 -4.05
CA LEU A 116 9.18 13.16 -4.37
C LEU A 116 9.42 13.60 -5.82
N GLY A 117 8.40 13.64 -6.67
CA GLY A 117 8.55 13.90 -8.11
C GLY A 117 9.37 12.82 -8.81
N TYR A 118 9.33 11.59 -8.31
CA TYR A 118 10.06 10.44 -8.89
C TYR A 118 9.20 9.78 -9.98
N VAL A 119 9.16 10.40 -11.17
CA VAL A 119 8.31 9.99 -12.29
C VAL A 119 8.61 8.58 -12.77
N GLU A 120 9.90 8.21 -12.87
CA GLU A 120 10.29 6.84 -13.22
C GLU A 120 9.73 5.81 -12.21
N GLY A 121 9.74 6.14 -10.92
CA GLY A 121 9.13 5.31 -9.87
C GLY A 121 7.62 5.18 -10.04
N ILE A 122 6.92 6.26 -10.44
CA ILE A 122 5.49 6.23 -10.77
C ILE A 122 5.25 5.24 -11.92
N ASP A 123 6.01 5.34 -13.00
CA ASP A 123 5.89 4.45 -14.17
C ASP A 123 6.17 2.97 -13.82
N VAL A 124 7.17 2.72 -13.00
CA VAL A 124 7.49 1.34 -12.57
C VAL A 124 6.37 0.77 -11.71
N LEU A 125 5.87 1.53 -10.73
CA LEU A 125 4.81 1.09 -9.82
C LEU A 125 3.49 0.82 -10.55
N THR A 126 3.09 1.71 -11.46
CA THR A 126 1.83 1.58 -12.20
C THR A 126 1.86 0.38 -13.14
N ARG A 127 2.98 0.12 -13.85
CA ARG A 127 3.18 -1.11 -14.63
C ARG A 127 3.12 -2.38 -13.78
N ARG A 128 3.41 -2.29 -12.49
CA ARG A 128 3.38 -3.38 -11.50
C ARG A 128 2.11 -3.40 -10.68
N LYS A 129 0.99 -2.88 -11.24
CA LYS A 129 -0.36 -2.93 -10.69
C LYS A 129 -0.53 -2.17 -9.36
N ALA A 130 0.21 -1.07 -9.17
CA ALA A 130 -0.12 -0.14 -8.10
C ALA A 130 -1.54 0.41 -8.32
N GLN A 131 -2.34 0.45 -7.26
CA GLN A 131 -3.69 1.03 -7.28
C GLN A 131 -3.57 2.55 -7.38
N VAL A 132 -3.82 3.08 -8.58
CA VAL A 132 -3.58 4.50 -8.90
C VAL A 132 -4.45 5.41 -8.07
N ASP A 133 -5.70 5.00 -7.82
CA ASP A 133 -6.69 5.80 -7.07
C ASP A 133 -6.82 5.41 -5.59
N GLN A 134 -5.87 4.65 -5.03
CA GLN A 134 -5.85 4.42 -3.59
C GLN A 134 -5.71 5.77 -2.86
N SER A 135 -6.47 5.97 -1.77
CA SER A 135 -6.43 7.21 -1.00
C SER A 135 -5.65 7.02 0.31
N ASN A 136 -4.98 8.08 0.76
CA ASN A 136 -4.39 8.16 2.09
C ASN A 136 -5.47 8.42 3.17
N ARG A 137 -5.07 8.65 4.42
CA ARG A 137 -6.02 8.93 5.52
C ARG A 137 -6.79 10.25 5.37
N ALA A 138 -6.28 11.18 4.58
CA ALA A 138 -6.95 12.43 4.25
C ALA A 138 -7.88 12.32 3.03
N GLY A 139 -7.99 11.11 2.44
CA GLY A 139 -8.73 10.89 1.21
C GLY A 139 -7.97 11.28 -0.05
N GLU A 140 -6.76 11.81 0.06
CA GLU A 140 -5.97 12.28 -1.08
C GLU A 140 -5.46 11.11 -1.92
N THR A 141 -5.61 11.20 -3.23
CA THR A 141 -5.01 10.27 -4.19
C THR A 141 -3.62 10.76 -4.63
N ALA A 142 -2.85 9.91 -5.31
CA ALA A 142 -1.59 10.32 -5.91
C ALA A 142 -1.77 11.49 -6.89
N LEU A 143 -2.88 11.53 -7.66
CA LEU A 143 -3.15 12.62 -8.60
C LEU A 143 -3.45 13.94 -7.88
N ILE A 144 -4.23 13.93 -6.79
CA ILE A 144 -4.45 15.13 -5.96
C ILE A 144 -3.12 15.68 -5.45
N LEU A 145 -2.24 14.82 -4.92
CA LEU A 145 -0.91 15.23 -4.46
C LEU A 145 -0.06 15.83 -5.59
N ALA A 146 -0.08 15.22 -6.79
CA ALA A 146 0.64 15.75 -7.95
C ALA A 146 0.18 17.16 -8.35
N VAL A 147 -1.14 17.41 -8.33
CA VAL A 147 -1.72 18.73 -8.62
C VAL A 147 -1.33 19.74 -7.56
N GLN A 148 -1.47 19.42 -6.28
CA GLN A 148 -1.09 20.31 -5.17
C GLN A 148 0.40 20.70 -5.22
N LEU A 149 1.26 19.79 -5.65
CA LEU A 149 2.69 20.01 -5.84
C LEU A 149 3.03 20.68 -7.18
N ARG A 150 2.05 20.89 -8.05
CA ARG A 150 2.21 21.41 -9.42
C ARG A 150 3.22 20.61 -10.25
N ASN A 151 3.29 19.33 -10.03
CA ASN A 151 4.19 18.44 -10.76
C ASN A 151 3.50 17.93 -12.04
N ILE A 152 3.72 18.64 -13.15
CA ILE A 152 3.11 18.35 -14.46
C ILE A 152 3.46 16.95 -14.94
N ASP A 153 4.71 16.52 -14.79
CA ASP A 153 5.17 15.21 -15.26
C ASP A 153 4.51 14.07 -14.47
N ALA A 154 4.37 14.23 -13.14
CA ALA A 154 3.64 13.28 -12.32
C ALA A 154 2.15 13.24 -12.68
N VAL A 155 1.52 14.41 -12.93
CA VAL A 155 0.12 14.47 -13.39
C VAL A 155 -0.06 13.71 -14.69
N ARG A 156 0.79 13.93 -15.69
CA ARG A 156 0.74 13.22 -16.98
C ARG A 156 0.93 11.72 -16.81
N ALA A 157 1.91 11.31 -16.01
CA ALA A 157 2.18 9.88 -15.75
C ALA A 157 1.00 9.18 -15.06
N LEU A 158 0.39 9.84 -14.05
CA LEU A 158 -0.75 9.28 -13.31
C LEU A 158 -2.01 9.22 -14.17
N LEU A 159 -2.32 10.27 -14.96
CA LEU A 159 -3.45 10.25 -15.89
C LEU A 159 -3.28 9.15 -16.94
N LYS A 160 -2.08 9.02 -17.52
CA LYS A 160 -1.74 7.92 -18.44
C LYS A 160 -1.94 6.54 -17.81
N ALA A 161 -1.72 6.42 -16.50
CA ALA A 161 -1.95 5.19 -15.75
C ALA A 161 -3.43 4.96 -15.36
N GLY A 162 -4.34 5.84 -15.75
CA GLY A 162 -5.79 5.74 -15.50
C GLY A 162 -6.25 6.34 -14.18
N ALA A 163 -5.52 7.33 -13.63
CA ALA A 163 -5.96 8.04 -12.43
C ALA A 163 -7.26 8.79 -12.67
N ASN A 164 -8.21 8.64 -11.75
CA ASN A 164 -9.50 9.35 -11.80
C ASN A 164 -9.34 10.81 -11.30
N PRO A 165 -9.47 11.83 -12.17
CA PRO A 165 -9.31 13.22 -11.78
C PRO A 165 -10.47 13.78 -10.96
N ASP A 166 -11.59 13.04 -10.89
CA ASP A 166 -12.83 13.47 -10.21
C ASP A 166 -13.02 12.82 -8.83
N LYS A 167 -12.09 11.94 -8.42
CA LYS A 167 -12.10 11.38 -7.07
C LYS A 167 -11.72 12.44 -6.05
N THR A 168 -12.61 12.67 -5.06
CA THR A 168 -12.46 13.73 -4.07
C THR A 168 -11.70 13.26 -2.82
N ASP A 169 -11.02 14.20 -2.15
CA ASP A 169 -10.46 13.99 -0.82
C ASP A 169 -11.54 14.04 0.28
N SER A 170 -11.16 13.66 1.50
CA SER A 170 -12.07 13.66 2.66
C SER A 170 -12.00 14.95 3.49
N ARG A 171 -11.05 15.84 3.20
CA ARG A 171 -10.81 17.07 3.97
C ARG A 171 -11.62 18.25 3.45
N ALA A 172 -11.50 18.51 2.15
CA ALA A 172 -12.14 19.64 1.49
C ALA A 172 -13.29 19.21 0.55
N GLY A 173 -13.38 17.92 0.24
CA GLY A 173 -14.30 17.39 -0.74
C GLY A 173 -13.89 17.77 -2.18
N TYR A 174 -12.62 18.14 -2.40
CA TYR A 174 -12.13 18.55 -3.70
C TYR A 174 -11.43 17.41 -4.43
N SER A 175 -11.67 17.35 -5.72
CA SER A 175 -10.97 16.47 -6.65
C SER A 175 -9.66 17.09 -7.17
N ALA A 176 -8.85 16.29 -7.87
CA ALA A 176 -7.67 16.80 -8.55
C ALA A 176 -8.03 17.89 -9.56
N ARG A 177 -9.17 17.74 -10.26
CA ARG A 177 -9.73 18.73 -11.19
C ARG A 177 -10.09 20.03 -10.47
N ASP A 178 -10.73 19.96 -9.31
CA ASP A 178 -11.14 21.14 -8.55
C ASP A 178 -9.92 21.90 -8.03
N TYR A 179 -8.92 21.20 -7.50
CA TYR A 179 -7.66 21.81 -7.07
C TYR A 179 -6.95 22.51 -8.22
N ALA A 180 -6.89 21.88 -9.41
CA ALA A 180 -6.26 22.49 -10.59
C ALA A 180 -6.99 23.76 -11.07
N ARG A 181 -8.33 23.80 -11.01
CA ARG A 181 -9.15 24.96 -11.39
C ARG A 181 -9.03 26.11 -10.40
N GLN A 182 -8.89 25.81 -9.12
CA GLN A 182 -8.79 26.84 -8.06
C GLN A 182 -7.40 27.48 -8.01
N ASP A 183 -6.34 26.74 -8.37
CA ASP A 183 -4.99 27.27 -8.38
C ASP A 183 -4.70 28.01 -9.70
N GLY A 184 -4.77 29.32 -9.68
CA GLY A 184 -4.49 30.17 -10.87
C GLY A 184 -3.09 29.97 -11.48
N ARG A 185 -2.16 29.32 -10.75
CA ARG A 185 -0.82 28.96 -11.24
C ARG A 185 -0.75 27.55 -11.82
N ALA A 186 -1.85 26.80 -11.77
CA ALA A 186 -1.96 25.43 -12.28
C ALA A 186 -2.76 25.34 -13.60
N SER A 187 -2.85 26.44 -14.37
CA SER A 187 -3.65 26.51 -15.60
C SER A 187 -3.26 25.43 -16.63
N GLU A 188 -1.97 25.12 -16.75
CA GLU A 188 -1.50 24.05 -17.62
C GLU A 188 -1.98 22.67 -17.12
N ILE A 189 -1.94 22.41 -15.82
CA ILE A 189 -2.44 21.17 -15.22
C ILE A 189 -3.94 21.03 -15.44
N ALA A 190 -4.70 22.12 -15.26
CA ALA A 190 -6.13 22.13 -15.54
C ALA A 190 -6.42 21.77 -17.00
N ALA A 191 -5.68 22.35 -17.95
CA ALA A 191 -5.81 22.04 -19.37
C ALA A 191 -5.47 20.56 -19.68
N ILE A 192 -4.44 19.99 -19.05
CA ILE A 192 -4.07 18.57 -19.19
C ILE A 192 -5.21 17.68 -18.71
N ILE A 193 -5.77 17.93 -17.53
CA ILE A 193 -6.86 17.15 -16.95
C ILE A 193 -8.11 17.22 -17.83
N GLU A 194 -8.46 18.41 -18.37
CA GLU A 194 -9.61 18.59 -19.25
C GLU A 194 -9.44 17.89 -20.60
N SER A 195 -8.23 17.93 -21.17
CA SER A 195 -7.95 17.24 -22.43
C SER A 195 -8.01 15.72 -22.29
N HIS A 196 -7.58 15.18 -21.13
CA HIS A 196 -7.64 13.76 -20.85
C HIS A 196 -9.08 13.24 -20.80
N GLY A 197 -9.99 13.93 -20.11
CA GLY A 197 -11.40 13.54 -20.04
C GLY A 197 -12.13 13.58 -21.40
N LYS A 198 -11.69 14.42 -22.33
CA LYS A 198 -12.25 14.44 -23.70
C LYS A 198 -11.77 13.25 -24.53
N ALA A 199 -10.52 12.81 -24.35
CA ALA A 199 -9.98 11.66 -25.05
C ALA A 199 -10.69 10.36 -24.61
N ASP A 200 -10.97 10.17 -23.32
CA ASP A 200 -11.71 9.02 -22.81
C ASP A 200 -13.16 8.99 -23.30
N ALA A 201 -13.81 10.16 -23.39
CA ALA A 201 -15.19 10.25 -23.90
C ALA A 201 -15.29 9.90 -25.39
N SER A 202 -14.22 10.13 -26.17
CA SER A 202 -14.16 9.79 -27.59
C SER A 202 -13.75 8.33 -27.84
N ALA A 203 -13.15 7.68 -26.87
CA ALA A 203 -12.73 6.27 -26.92
C ALA A 203 -13.82 5.28 -26.47
N LYS A 204 -15.04 5.74 -26.15
CA LYS A 204 -16.15 4.86 -25.85
C LYS A 204 -16.39 3.95 -27.08
N PRO A 205 -16.39 2.61 -26.94
CA PRO A 205 -16.65 1.73 -28.07
C PRO A 205 -18.01 2.11 -28.68
N ALA A 206 -18.04 2.23 -30.00
CA ALA A 206 -19.29 2.31 -30.72
C ALA A 206 -20.18 1.17 -30.24
N GLU A 207 -21.37 1.48 -29.76
CA GLU A 207 -22.36 0.52 -29.34
C GLU A 207 -22.56 -0.45 -30.51
N LEU A 208 -22.16 -1.71 -30.32
CA LEU A 208 -22.32 -2.74 -31.35
C LEU A 208 -23.83 -2.91 -31.53
N ASP A 209 -24.33 -2.37 -32.63
CA ASP A 209 -25.73 -2.54 -33.08
C ASP A 209 -25.93 -3.98 -33.56
N PHE A 210 -26.57 -4.78 -32.71
CA PHE A 210 -26.96 -6.17 -33.03
C PHE A 210 -28.33 -6.29 -33.69
N SER A 211 -28.99 -5.18 -34.07
CA SER A 211 -30.34 -5.16 -34.61
C SER A 211 -30.48 -5.87 -35.95
N GLY A 212 -29.36 -6.24 -36.63
CA GLY A 212 -29.35 -6.91 -37.93
C GLY A 212 -29.01 -8.40 -37.92
N ILE A 213 -28.85 -9.05 -36.75
CA ILE A 213 -28.53 -10.47 -36.68
C ILE A 213 -29.83 -11.28 -36.66
N GLU A 214 -30.32 -11.65 -37.85
CA GLU A 214 -31.34 -12.72 -37.99
C GLU A 214 -30.68 -14.06 -37.62
N GLY A 215 -31.26 -14.77 -36.62
CA GLY A 215 -30.84 -16.10 -36.24
C GLY A 215 -31.08 -17.12 -37.40
N PRO A 216 -30.31 -18.23 -37.41
CA PRO A 216 -30.50 -19.28 -38.43
C PRO A 216 -31.90 -19.87 -38.32
N LYS A 217 -32.57 -19.99 -39.49
CA LYS A 217 -33.86 -20.68 -39.67
C LYS A 217 -33.73 -22.19 -39.49
#